data_d8a243e2305bf39e3b4741dbab52f11a
#
_entry.id   d8a243e2305bf39e3b4741dbab52f11a
#
_cell.length_a   1.000
_cell.length_b   1.000
_cell.length_c   1.000
_cell.angle_alpha   90.00
_cell.angle_beta   90.00
_cell.angle_gamma   90.00
#
_symmetry.space_group_name_H-M   'P 1'
#
loop_
_entity.id
_entity.type
_entity.pdbx_description
1 polymer ?
#
loop_
_entity_poly.entity_id
_entity_poly.type
_entity_poly.pdbx_seq_one_letter_code
_entity_poly.pdbx_strand_id
1 'polypeptide(L)'
;MMASPLHYLPVEVAPGAAALRVTLSYPRDSGAVLDLGCFRPSGFSGWSGGARSSFVISAAGATPGYLPGEVAAGVWQVAIGLYRVPAEGVGYEVTAETVGGAEAAGWLAGALAEDGLVLTDGAWSAARAGAEGLGGLAGLGGLTGLAESFGPVAVPVPGERPERRPLPATAGRTWLAGDLHAHTVHSDGAMTVPELAAHAVTRGLDFVAVTDHNTVSHHRELGRFSAAYGITLVPGQEVTTPRGHAGVLGDTGWIDFRTPADGWLDAAELGGGLMSVNHPFAGDVSWLHSMARRPPLLEVWHWSWLDPTWTTPLSWWQAWDPSAIPVGGSDWHRPGSDSPLGTPTTWVECDDAGVDGVLAGLRAGRVAISAGRNGPVLLRHDGGFAAVGADGLLLAGPEGPYRRVTGDLTHLPGRPGYHRLVTPFGATVALTP
;
A
#
# COMPACT_ATOMS: atom_id res chain seq x y z
N MET A 1 -29.40 -12.05 13.64
CA MET A 1 -28.07 -12.66 13.36
C MET A 1 -27.54 -11.86 12.19
N MET A 2 -26.49 -11.06 12.36
CA MET A 2 -25.85 -10.41 11.20
C MET A 2 -25.23 -11.52 10.36
N ALA A 3 -25.51 -11.51 9.05
CA ALA A 3 -24.87 -12.44 8.12
C ALA A 3 -23.35 -12.31 8.24
N SER A 4 -22.63 -13.43 8.05
CA SER A 4 -21.16 -13.37 7.94
C SER A 4 -20.79 -12.40 6.81
N PRO A 5 -19.82 -11.50 7.00
CA PRO A 5 -19.38 -10.61 5.93
C PRO A 5 -18.66 -11.36 4.80
N LEU A 6 -18.47 -12.68 4.93
CA LEU A 6 -17.79 -13.55 3.97
C LEU A 6 -18.65 -14.78 3.67
N HIS A 7 -18.87 -15.05 2.40
CA HIS A 7 -19.41 -16.30 1.92
C HIS A 7 -18.28 -17.18 1.35
N TYR A 8 -18.22 -18.45 1.78
CA TYR A 8 -17.25 -19.42 1.28
C TYR A 8 -17.93 -20.43 0.37
N LEU A 9 -17.42 -20.56 -0.82
CA LEU A 9 -17.91 -21.49 -1.84
C LEU A 9 -16.85 -22.56 -2.06
N PRO A 10 -17.13 -23.83 -1.70
CA PRO A 10 -16.18 -24.92 -1.92
C PRO A 10 -16.08 -25.25 -3.41
N VAL A 11 -14.85 -25.40 -3.90
CA VAL A 11 -14.51 -25.82 -5.27
C VAL A 11 -13.65 -27.07 -5.18
N GLU A 12 -14.15 -28.18 -5.71
CA GLU A 12 -13.37 -29.41 -5.79
C GLU A 12 -12.43 -29.36 -6.99
N VAL A 13 -11.13 -29.42 -6.72
CA VAL A 13 -10.07 -29.47 -7.72
C VAL A 13 -9.59 -30.91 -7.86
N ALA A 14 -9.72 -31.47 -9.08
CA ALA A 14 -9.29 -32.83 -9.40
C ALA A 14 -7.75 -32.91 -9.50
N PRO A 15 -7.15 -34.11 -9.29
CA PRO A 15 -5.73 -34.31 -9.52
C PRO A 15 -5.35 -34.01 -10.98
N GLY A 16 -4.19 -33.39 -11.19
CA GLY A 16 -3.67 -33.03 -12.51
C GLY A 16 -4.12 -31.68 -13.07
N ALA A 17 -4.90 -30.93 -12.32
CA ALA A 17 -5.20 -29.53 -12.65
C ALA A 17 -3.89 -28.68 -12.63
N ALA A 18 -3.66 -27.91 -13.67
CA ALA A 18 -2.49 -27.03 -13.80
C ALA A 18 -2.82 -25.56 -13.63
N ALA A 19 -4.07 -25.16 -13.85
CA ALA A 19 -4.57 -23.85 -13.51
C ALA A 19 -6.01 -23.93 -13.00
N LEU A 20 -6.35 -22.98 -12.12
CA LEU A 20 -7.70 -22.70 -11.64
C LEU A 20 -8.07 -21.29 -12.09
N ARG A 21 -9.21 -21.15 -12.78
CA ARG A 21 -9.86 -19.86 -13.06
C ARG A 21 -11.12 -19.75 -12.22
N VAL A 22 -11.34 -18.60 -11.66
CA VAL A 22 -12.61 -18.25 -10.99
C VAL A 22 -13.12 -16.95 -11.55
N THR A 23 -14.43 -16.89 -11.79
CA THR A 23 -15.13 -15.69 -12.26
C THR A 23 -16.32 -15.40 -11.36
N LEU A 24 -16.44 -14.16 -10.91
CA LEU A 24 -17.56 -13.62 -10.13
C LEU A 24 -18.38 -12.68 -11.02
N SER A 25 -19.67 -12.93 -11.14
CA SER A 25 -20.61 -12.09 -11.88
C SER A 25 -21.73 -11.60 -10.97
N TYR A 26 -22.02 -10.31 -11.01
CA TYR A 26 -23.17 -9.70 -10.34
C TYR A 26 -23.49 -8.35 -11.00
N PRO A 27 -24.72 -7.80 -10.83
CA PRO A 27 -25.11 -6.51 -11.37
C PRO A 27 -24.27 -5.37 -10.76
N ARG A 28 -23.33 -4.81 -11.52
CA ARG A 28 -22.42 -3.75 -11.07
C ARG A 28 -23.13 -2.41 -10.83
N ASP A 29 -24.25 -2.18 -11.48
CA ASP A 29 -25.11 -0.99 -11.35
C ASP A 29 -26.02 -1.02 -10.10
N SER A 30 -26.06 -2.14 -9.38
CA SER A 30 -26.80 -2.29 -8.12
C SER A 30 -26.26 -1.44 -6.95
N GLY A 31 -25.08 -0.85 -7.10
CA GLY A 31 -24.36 -0.18 -6.00
C GLY A 31 -23.68 -1.16 -5.01
N ALA A 32 -23.77 -2.47 -5.27
CA ALA A 32 -23.03 -3.47 -4.49
C ALA A 32 -21.53 -3.44 -4.82
N VAL A 33 -20.71 -3.78 -3.82
CA VAL A 33 -19.29 -4.10 -3.97
C VAL A 33 -19.05 -5.45 -3.31
N LEU A 34 -18.73 -6.44 -4.12
CA LEU A 34 -18.39 -7.78 -3.68
C LEU A 34 -16.90 -8.04 -3.92
N ASP A 35 -16.21 -8.46 -2.87
CA ASP A 35 -14.80 -8.82 -2.95
C ASP A 35 -14.64 -10.26 -3.43
N LEU A 36 -13.51 -10.52 -4.07
CA LEU A 36 -13.13 -11.84 -4.54
C LEU A 36 -11.80 -12.27 -3.92
N GLY A 37 -11.81 -13.44 -3.28
CA GLY A 37 -10.63 -14.05 -2.68
C GLY A 37 -10.61 -15.56 -2.84
N CYS A 38 -9.49 -16.18 -2.50
CA CYS A 38 -9.30 -17.62 -2.63
C CYS A 38 -8.38 -18.19 -1.55
N PHE A 39 -8.75 -19.37 -1.07
CA PHE A 39 -7.95 -20.18 -0.15
C PHE A 39 -7.78 -21.57 -0.74
N ARG A 40 -6.53 -22.03 -0.84
CA ARG A 40 -6.20 -23.43 -1.20
C ARG A 40 -6.30 -24.32 0.04
N PRO A 41 -6.26 -25.66 -0.09
CA PRO A 41 -6.27 -26.55 1.08
C PRO A 41 -5.18 -26.23 2.12
N SER A 42 -4.05 -25.68 1.71
CA SER A 42 -2.94 -25.28 2.59
C SER A 42 -3.05 -23.86 3.17
N GLY A 43 -4.06 -23.07 2.79
CA GLY A 43 -4.25 -21.72 3.32
C GLY A 43 -4.51 -20.64 2.26
N PHE A 44 -4.19 -19.41 2.58
CA PHE A 44 -4.42 -18.23 1.74
C PHE A 44 -3.79 -18.36 0.35
N SER A 45 -4.53 -17.96 -0.68
CA SER A 45 -4.07 -17.97 -2.08
C SER A 45 -4.20 -16.63 -2.78
N GLY A 46 -4.96 -15.69 -2.23
CA GLY A 46 -5.05 -14.35 -2.79
C GLY A 46 -6.37 -13.67 -2.50
N TRP A 47 -6.33 -12.35 -2.69
CA TRP A 47 -7.45 -11.44 -2.52
C TRP A 47 -7.29 -10.27 -3.49
N SER A 48 -8.33 -9.93 -4.22
CA SER A 48 -8.35 -8.77 -5.12
C SER A 48 -9.43 -7.75 -4.73
N GLY A 49 -10.12 -7.97 -3.61
CA GLY A 49 -11.23 -7.10 -3.23
C GLY A 49 -12.27 -6.98 -4.33
N GLY A 50 -12.89 -5.82 -4.42
CA GLY A 50 -13.82 -5.47 -5.48
C GLY A 50 -13.16 -5.04 -6.80
N ALA A 51 -11.83 -5.00 -6.87
CA ALA A 51 -11.10 -4.53 -8.04
C ALA A 51 -11.24 -5.45 -9.27
N ARG A 52 -11.41 -6.76 -9.05
CA ARG A 52 -11.50 -7.75 -10.12
C ARG A 52 -12.75 -8.60 -10.02
N SER A 53 -13.19 -9.06 -11.19
CA SER A 53 -14.27 -10.06 -11.32
C SER A 53 -13.77 -11.47 -11.61
N SER A 54 -12.48 -11.65 -11.86
CA SER A 54 -11.91 -12.97 -12.16
C SER A 54 -10.45 -13.06 -11.73
N PHE A 55 -9.97 -14.29 -11.55
CA PHE A 55 -8.56 -14.59 -11.38
C PHE A 55 -8.18 -15.93 -11.98
N VAL A 56 -6.90 -16.09 -12.27
CA VAL A 56 -6.25 -17.36 -12.62
C VAL A 56 -5.08 -17.60 -11.67
N ILE A 57 -4.96 -18.83 -11.16
CA ILE A 57 -3.81 -19.30 -10.39
C ILE A 57 -3.21 -20.51 -11.11
N SER A 58 -1.88 -20.52 -11.28
CA SER A 58 -1.08 -21.64 -11.77
C SER A 58 0.29 -21.64 -11.12
N ALA A 59 1.06 -22.71 -11.32
CA ALA A 59 2.44 -22.79 -10.85
C ALA A 59 3.36 -21.74 -11.52
N ALA A 60 3.07 -21.37 -12.77
CA ALA A 60 3.84 -20.42 -13.56
C ALA A 60 3.55 -18.95 -13.18
N GLY A 61 2.36 -18.66 -12.65
CA GLY A 61 1.93 -17.32 -12.29
C GLY A 61 0.50 -17.28 -11.81
N ALA A 62 0.08 -16.10 -11.37
CA ALA A 62 -1.31 -15.87 -10.98
C ALA A 62 -1.69 -14.41 -11.33
N THR A 63 -2.97 -14.12 -11.45
CA THR A 63 -3.49 -12.75 -11.53
C THR A 63 -2.98 -11.91 -10.34
N PRO A 64 -2.61 -10.63 -10.51
CA PRO A 64 -2.23 -9.77 -9.40
C PRO A 64 -3.27 -9.78 -8.27
N GLY A 65 -2.80 -9.81 -7.03
CA GLY A 65 -3.64 -10.08 -5.85
C GLY A 65 -3.58 -11.53 -5.39
N TYR A 66 -3.18 -12.46 -6.27
CA TYR A 66 -3.12 -13.90 -6.00
C TYR A 66 -1.68 -14.43 -6.01
N LEU A 67 -1.46 -15.48 -5.22
CA LEU A 67 -0.16 -16.14 -5.08
C LEU A 67 -0.07 -17.30 -6.07
N PRO A 68 0.93 -17.34 -6.95
CA PRO A 68 1.17 -18.51 -7.80
C PRO A 68 1.54 -19.72 -6.97
N GLY A 69 1.33 -20.88 -7.54
CA GLY A 69 1.69 -22.15 -6.92
C GLY A 69 0.94 -23.30 -7.55
N GLU A 70 1.27 -24.49 -7.11
CA GLU A 70 0.61 -25.70 -7.57
C GLU A 70 -0.90 -25.65 -7.28
N VAL A 71 -1.69 -26.04 -8.26
CA VAL A 71 -3.15 -26.21 -8.14
C VAL A 71 -3.41 -27.61 -7.59
N ALA A 72 -3.10 -27.78 -6.31
CA ALA A 72 -3.22 -29.06 -5.63
C ALA A 72 -4.67 -29.57 -5.62
N ALA A 73 -4.83 -30.87 -5.78
CA ALA A 73 -6.12 -31.54 -5.65
C ALA A 73 -6.69 -31.35 -4.24
N GLY A 74 -8.01 -31.22 -4.15
CA GLY A 74 -8.72 -31.04 -2.89
C GLY A 74 -9.76 -29.93 -2.95
N VAL A 75 -10.28 -29.56 -1.78
CA VAL A 75 -11.31 -28.52 -1.68
C VAL A 75 -10.65 -27.16 -1.49
N TRP A 76 -10.80 -26.32 -2.50
CA TRP A 76 -10.48 -24.90 -2.43
C TRP A 76 -11.69 -24.10 -1.95
N GLN A 77 -11.49 -22.96 -1.35
CA GLN A 77 -12.56 -22.06 -0.92
C GLN A 77 -12.45 -20.76 -1.70
N VAL A 78 -13.45 -20.46 -2.53
CA VAL A 78 -13.63 -19.12 -3.09
C VAL A 78 -14.35 -18.29 -2.03
N ALA A 79 -13.79 -17.17 -1.65
CA ALA A 79 -14.36 -16.28 -0.67
C ALA A 79 -14.95 -15.05 -1.34
N ILE A 80 -16.22 -14.77 -1.09
CA ILE A 80 -16.91 -13.57 -1.53
C ILE A 80 -17.09 -12.66 -0.32
N GLY A 81 -16.40 -11.52 -0.33
CA GLY A 81 -16.56 -10.48 0.68
C GLY A 81 -17.77 -9.61 0.38
N LEU A 82 -18.60 -9.37 1.38
CA LEU A 82 -19.79 -8.51 1.27
C LEU A 82 -19.42 -7.10 1.73
N TYR A 83 -18.52 -6.42 0.97
CA TYR A 83 -18.00 -5.10 1.36
C TYR A 83 -19.12 -4.06 1.43
N ARG A 84 -19.95 -4.00 0.39
CA ARG A 84 -21.16 -3.18 0.37
C ARG A 84 -22.29 -3.92 -0.34
N VAL A 85 -23.43 -4.07 0.35
CA VAL A 85 -24.60 -4.76 -0.19
C VAL A 85 -25.83 -3.89 0.07
N PRO A 86 -26.65 -3.59 -0.96
CA PRO A 86 -27.93 -2.89 -0.80
C PRO A 86 -28.88 -3.62 0.16
N ALA A 87 -29.83 -2.92 0.74
CA ALA A 87 -30.79 -3.49 1.72
C ALA A 87 -31.62 -4.64 1.14
N GLU A 88 -31.94 -4.57 -0.15
CA GLU A 88 -32.65 -5.62 -0.91
C GLU A 88 -31.76 -6.82 -1.26
N GLY A 89 -30.46 -6.73 -1.02
CA GLY A 89 -29.49 -7.76 -1.39
C GLY A 89 -29.04 -7.62 -2.85
N VAL A 90 -28.11 -8.50 -3.25
CA VAL A 90 -27.65 -8.65 -4.63
C VAL A 90 -27.43 -10.13 -4.95
N GLY A 91 -27.94 -10.58 -6.07
CA GLY A 91 -27.63 -11.93 -6.60
C GLY A 91 -26.26 -11.93 -7.24
N TYR A 92 -25.49 -13.00 -7.03
CA TYR A 92 -24.20 -13.20 -7.70
C TYR A 92 -24.06 -14.65 -8.17
N GLU A 93 -23.18 -14.85 -9.14
CA GLU A 93 -22.79 -16.16 -9.67
C GLU A 93 -21.27 -16.30 -9.61
N VAL A 94 -20.80 -17.48 -9.23
CA VAL A 94 -19.37 -17.83 -9.25
C VAL A 94 -19.18 -19.06 -10.12
N THR A 95 -18.33 -18.92 -11.14
CA THR A 95 -17.88 -20.02 -11.98
C THR A 95 -16.44 -20.36 -11.64
N ALA A 96 -16.14 -21.64 -11.45
CA ALA A 96 -14.79 -22.14 -11.22
C ALA A 96 -14.48 -23.25 -12.25
N GLU A 97 -13.33 -23.12 -12.89
CA GLU A 97 -12.89 -24.03 -13.96
C GLU A 97 -11.43 -24.43 -13.74
N THR A 98 -11.07 -25.65 -14.12
CA THR A 98 -9.68 -26.13 -14.10
C THR A 98 -9.26 -26.67 -15.45
N VAL A 99 -7.97 -26.49 -15.79
CA VAL A 99 -7.39 -27.07 -17.04
C VAL A 99 -6.09 -27.78 -16.77
N GLY A 100 -5.73 -28.67 -17.71
CA GLY A 100 -4.43 -29.35 -17.75
C GLY A 100 -3.29 -28.45 -18.26
N GLY A 101 -2.04 -28.97 -18.21
CA GLY A 101 -0.83 -28.17 -18.37
C GLY A 101 -0.70 -27.37 -19.67
N ALA A 102 -1.14 -27.90 -20.80
CA ALA A 102 -1.00 -27.26 -22.12
C ALA A 102 -1.85 -25.99 -22.27
N GLU A 103 -2.99 -25.89 -21.58
CA GLU A 103 -3.92 -24.78 -21.67
C GLU A 103 -3.71 -23.72 -20.56
N ALA A 104 -3.07 -24.11 -19.47
CA ALA A 104 -2.89 -23.26 -18.29
C ALA A 104 -2.16 -21.93 -18.62
N ALA A 105 -1.15 -22.00 -19.50
CA ALA A 105 -0.41 -20.84 -19.95
C ALA A 105 -1.28 -19.85 -20.72
N GLY A 106 -2.15 -20.35 -21.59
CA GLY A 106 -3.08 -19.52 -22.37
C GLY A 106 -4.11 -18.83 -21.46
N TRP A 107 -4.58 -19.51 -20.43
CA TRP A 107 -5.52 -18.91 -19.47
C TRP A 107 -4.89 -17.75 -18.68
N LEU A 108 -3.66 -17.97 -18.21
CA LEU A 108 -2.93 -16.90 -17.50
C LEU A 108 -2.69 -15.70 -18.43
N ALA A 109 -2.21 -15.93 -19.65
CA ALA A 109 -1.97 -14.89 -20.63
C ALA A 109 -3.26 -14.11 -20.98
N GLY A 110 -4.38 -14.81 -21.13
CA GLY A 110 -5.69 -14.20 -21.39
C GLY A 110 -6.17 -13.31 -20.23
N ALA A 111 -6.11 -13.83 -19.02
CA ALA A 111 -6.51 -13.06 -17.83
C ALA A 111 -5.68 -11.79 -17.64
N LEU A 112 -4.41 -11.84 -18.00
CA LEU A 112 -3.51 -10.69 -17.93
C LEU A 112 -3.77 -9.66 -19.02
N ALA A 113 -4.03 -10.13 -20.23
CA ALA A 113 -4.36 -9.25 -21.35
C ALA A 113 -5.67 -8.48 -21.09
N GLU A 114 -6.63 -9.07 -20.40
CA GLU A 114 -7.86 -8.39 -19.95
C GLU A 114 -7.56 -7.22 -18.99
N ASP A 115 -6.55 -7.38 -18.12
CA ASP A 115 -6.10 -6.32 -17.20
C ASP A 115 -5.07 -5.37 -17.85
N GLY A 116 -4.73 -5.54 -19.13
CA GLY A 116 -3.68 -4.76 -19.79
C GLY A 116 -2.27 -5.05 -19.26
N LEU A 117 -2.04 -6.24 -18.72
CA LEU A 117 -0.80 -6.63 -18.07
C LEU A 117 -0.06 -7.71 -18.88
N VAL A 118 1.25 -7.75 -18.77
CA VAL A 118 2.12 -8.79 -19.32
C VAL A 118 3.04 -9.30 -18.22
N LEU A 119 3.16 -10.63 -18.13
CA LEU A 119 4.14 -11.26 -17.24
C LEU A 119 5.47 -11.39 -17.96
N THR A 120 6.51 -10.72 -17.45
CA THR A 120 7.88 -10.84 -17.93
C THR A 120 8.80 -11.22 -16.77
N ASP A 121 9.60 -12.27 -16.94
CA ASP A 121 10.56 -12.75 -15.93
C ASP A 121 9.99 -12.88 -14.50
N GLY A 122 8.71 -13.25 -14.38
CA GLY A 122 8.02 -13.41 -13.09
C GLY A 122 7.52 -12.12 -12.46
N ALA A 123 7.56 -10.99 -13.15
CA ALA A 123 7.03 -9.70 -12.70
C ALA A 123 6.00 -9.13 -13.68
N TRP A 124 5.11 -8.30 -13.17
CA TRP A 124 4.05 -7.65 -13.94
C TRP A 124 4.51 -6.32 -14.52
N SER A 125 4.16 -6.05 -15.77
CA SER A 125 4.31 -4.73 -16.37
C SER A 125 3.07 -4.42 -17.20
N ALA A 126 2.70 -3.14 -17.30
CA ALA A 126 1.62 -2.72 -18.17
C ALA A 126 1.99 -2.99 -19.63
N ALA A 127 1.08 -3.61 -20.39
CA ALA A 127 1.18 -3.68 -21.82
C ALA A 127 0.90 -2.26 -22.35
N ARG A 128 1.93 -1.49 -22.67
CA ARG A 128 1.71 -0.26 -23.45
C ARG A 128 1.25 -0.67 -24.84
N ALA A 129 -0.03 -0.49 -25.12
CA ALA A 129 -0.51 -0.40 -26.49
C ALA A 129 0.26 0.74 -27.13
N GLY A 130 1.20 0.41 -28.01
CA GLY A 130 1.67 1.36 -29.02
C GLY A 130 0.42 1.83 -29.76
N ALA A 131 0.32 3.12 -30.09
CA ALA A 131 -0.87 3.77 -30.63
C ALA A 131 -1.35 3.22 -31.99
N GLU A 132 -0.85 2.09 -32.47
CA GLU A 132 -1.28 1.44 -33.70
C GLU A 132 -1.24 -0.10 -33.57
N GLY A 133 -2.41 -0.73 -33.49
CA GLY A 133 -2.65 -2.07 -33.99
C GLY A 133 -2.51 -3.25 -33.05
N LEU A 134 -3.51 -3.51 -32.21
CA LEU A 134 -3.80 -4.86 -31.70
C LEU A 134 -4.54 -5.67 -32.79
N GLY A 135 -3.85 -6.07 -33.82
CA GLY A 135 -4.32 -7.00 -34.82
C GLY A 135 -3.57 -8.34 -34.71
N GLY A 136 -4.22 -9.38 -34.20
CA GLY A 136 -3.81 -10.76 -34.41
C GLY A 136 -3.14 -11.47 -33.23
N LEU A 137 -3.87 -11.82 -32.20
CA LEU A 137 -3.49 -12.83 -31.22
C LEU A 137 -4.02 -14.23 -31.64
N ALA A 138 -3.55 -14.75 -32.77
CA ALA A 138 -3.80 -16.13 -33.16
C ALA A 138 -2.46 -16.87 -33.30
N GLY A 139 -2.12 -17.70 -32.32
CA GLY A 139 -1.00 -18.64 -32.39
C GLY A 139 0.02 -18.56 -31.27
N LEU A 140 -0.38 -18.67 -30.02
CA LEU A 140 0.54 -18.71 -28.89
C LEU A 140 0.86 -20.16 -28.50
N GLY A 141 2.06 -20.61 -28.84
CA GLY A 141 2.63 -21.87 -28.36
C GLY A 141 3.58 -21.61 -27.20
N GLY A 142 3.29 -22.14 -26.02
CA GLY A 142 4.16 -22.23 -24.84
C GLY A 142 4.61 -20.92 -24.20
N LEU A 143 4.90 -20.92 -22.91
CA LEU A 143 5.36 -19.74 -22.13
C LEU A 143 6.67 -19.12 -22.67
N THR A 144 7.53 -19.89 -23.28
CA THR A 144 8.75 -19.39 -23.95
C THR A 144 8.45 -18.58 -25.21
N GLY A 145 7.31 -18.83 -25.88
CA GLY A 145 6.86 -18.05 -27.02
C GLY A 145 6.21 -16.72 -26.67
N LEU A 146 5.74 -16.52 -25.45
CA LEU A 146 5.08 -15.28 -25.03
C LEU A 146 6.08 -14.10 -24.98
N ALA A 147 7.27 -14.31 -24.43
CA ALA A 147 8.31 -13.29 -24.39
C ALA A 147 8.81 -12.85 -25.78
N GLU A 148 8.81 -13.80 -26.72
CA GLU A 148 9.20 -13.55 -28.12
C GLU A 148 8.10 -12.86 -28.94
N SER A 149 6.81 -13.09 -28.57
CA SER A 149 5.66 -12.55 -29.31
C SER A 149 5.34 -11.08 -28.97
N PHE A 150 5.73 -10.59 -27.78
CA PHE A 150 5.40 -9.23 -27.33
C PHE A 150 6.58 -8.25 -27.44
N GLY A 151 7.75 -8.67 -27.87
CA GLY A 151 8.97 -7.87 -27.82
C GLY A 151 9.39 -7.51 -26.39
N PRO A 152 10.51 -6.86 -26.16
CA PRO A 152 10.89 -6.42 -24.83
C PRO A 152 9.85 -5.41 -24.32
N VAL A 153 9.06 -5.81 -23.32
CA VAL A 153 8.17 -4.87 -22.62
C VAL A 153 9.04 -3.78 -22.03
N ALA A 154 8.81 -2.55 -22.46
CA ALA A 154 9.56 -1.42 -21.97
C ALA A 154 9.28 -1.25 -20.47
N VAL A 155 10.24 -1.67 -19.64
CA VAL A 155 10.24 -1.32 -18.22
C VAL A 155 10.17 0.21 -18.16
N PRO A 156 9.25 0.81 -17.38
CA PRO A 156 9.13 2.26 -17.31
C PRO A 156 10.48 2.90 -17.00
N VAL A 157 10.93 3.80 -17.85
CA VAL A 157 12.15 4.56 -17.59
C VAL A 157 11.76 5.66 -16.61
N PRO A 158 12.37 5.74 -15.42
CA PRO A 158 12.07 6.82 -14.50
C PRO A 158 12.48 8.14 -15.15
N GLY A 159 11.72 9.20 -14.90
CA GLY A 159 12.19 10.55 -15.15
C GLY A 159 13.40 10.88 -14.27
N GLU A 160 13.96 12.07 -14.47
CA GLU A 160 15.06 12.54 -13.63
C GLU A 160 14.66 12.57 -12.15
N ARG A 161 15.48 11.96 -11.30
CA ARG A 161 15.31 12.01 -9.86
C ARG A 161 15.71 13.40 -9.36
N PRO A 162 14.82 14.14 -8.66
CA PRO A 162 15.20 15.38 -8.00
C PRO A 162 16.31 15.15 -6.97
N GLU A 163 17.20 16.13 -6.81
CA GLU A 163 18.23 16.07 -5.78
C GLU A 163 17.63 15.83 -4.38
N ARG A 164 18.35 15.03 -3.58
CA ARG A 164 17.97 14.82 -2.18
C ARG A 164 18.14 16.14 -1.41
N ARG A 165 17.14 16.48 -0.61
CA ARG A 165 17.21 17.66 0.24
C ARG A 165 18.29 17.47 1.32
N PRO A 166 19.22 18.42 1.50
CA PRO A 166 20.15 18.38 2.62
C PRO A 166 19.40 18.77 3.89
N LEU A 167 19.12 17.80 4.74
CA LEU A 167 18.47 17.99 6.04
C LEU A 167 19.45 17.71 7.17
N PRO A 168 19.43 18.51 8.26
CA PRO A 168 20.24 18.24 9.44
C PRO A 168 19.91 16.86 10.02
N ALA A 169 20.90 15.98 10.11
CA ALA A 169 20.74 14.62 10.60
C ALA A 169 21.79 14.31 11.68
N THR A 170 21.48 13.34 12.52
CA THR A 170 22.45 12.76 13.46
C THR A 170 23.65 12.20 12.71
N ALA A 171 24.85 12.31 13.27
CA ALA A 171 26.06 11.80 12.65
C ALA A 171 25.91 10.31 12.25
N GLY A 172 26.24 9.99 11.01
CA GLY A 172 26.10 8.64 10.43
C GLY A 172 24.71 8.30 9.95
N ARG A 173 23.73 9.23 10.00
CA ARG A 173 22.35 9.03 9.53
C ARG A 173 21.97 9.97 8.39
N THR A 174 20.89 9.63 7.73
CA THR A 174 20.31 10.44 6.64
C THR A 174 18.79 10.43 6.77
N TRP A 175 18.16 11.58 6.51
CA TRP A 175 16.73 11.67 6.37
C TRP A 175 16.31 11.18 4.99
N LEU A 176 15.43 10.21 4.97
CA LEU A 176 14.84 9.64 3.76
C LEU A 176 13.40 10.13 3.63
N ALA A 177 13.05 10.59 2.43
CA ALA A 177 11.69 11.00 2.09
C ALA A 177 10.90 9.80 1.57
N GLY A 178 9.71 9.54 2.09
CA GLY A 178 8.91 8.43 1.59
C GLY A 178 7.42 8.57 1.79
N ASP A 179 6.72 7.56 1.30
CA ASP A 179 5.30 7.34 1.46
C ASP A 179 5.07 5.98 2.09
N LEU A 180 4.24 5.92 3.11
CA LEU A 180 3.98 4.68 3.85
C LEU A 180 2.65 4.01 3.48
N HIS A 181 1.94 4.56 2.46
CA HIS A 181 0.63 4.06 2.07
C HIS A 181 0.39 4.26 0.57
N ALA A 182 0.57 3.19 -0.21
CA ALA A 182 0.37 3.22 -1.65
C ALA A 182 -0.06 1.85 -2.19
N HIS A 183 -0.90 1.87 -3.23
CA HIS A 183 -1.53 0.70 -3.84
C HIS A 183 -1.07 0.49 -5.27
N THR A 184 -1.10 -0.76 -5.70
CA THR A 184 -0.75 -1.19 -7.05
C THR A 184 -1.87 -2.02 -7.69
N VAL A 185 -1.64 -2.52 -8.89
CA VAL A 185 -2.56 -3.48 -9.56
C VAL A 185 -2.74 -4.79 -8.80
N HIS A 186 -2.01 -5.01 -7.70
CA HIS A 186 -2.22 -6.17 -6.84
C HIS A 186 -3.48 -6.03 -5.95
N SER A 187 -3.99 -4.81 -5.80
CA SER A 187 -5.35 -4.53 -5.30
C SER A 187 -6.10 -3.65 -6.29
N ASP A 188 -6.33 -2.40 -5.96
CA ASP A 188 -7.13 -1.43 -6.73
C ASP A 188 -6.34 -0.21 -7.19
N GLY A 189 -5.03 -0.22 -7.03
CA GLY A 189 -4.14 0.76 -7.63
C GLY A 189 -4.02 0.58 -9.15
N ALA A 190 -3.72 1.66 -9.86
CA ALA A 190 -3.67 1.68 -11.32
C ALA A 190 -2.28 1.39 -11.91
N MET A 191 -1.23 1.37 -11.07
CA MET A 191 0.14 1.14 -11.52
C MET A 191 0.65 -0.24 -11.09
N THR A 192 1.45 -0.86 -11.94
CA THR A 192 2.28 -2.00 -11.56
C THR A 192 3.40 -1.56 -10.62
N VAL A 193 4.01 -2.50 -9.91
CA VAL A 193 5.16 -2.20 -9.01
C VAL A 193 6.28 -1.42 -9.71
N PRO A 194 6.74 -1.78 -10.94
CA PRO A 194 7.76 -0.98 -11.63
C PRO A 194 7.29 0.42 -12.01
N GLU A 195 6.04 0.60 -12.38
CA GLU A 195 5.50 1.93 -12.69
C GLU A 195 5.40 2.81 -11.43
N LEU A 196 4.96 2.25 -10.31
CA LEU A 196 4.96 2.93 -9.02
C LEU A 196 6.38 3.33 -8.61
N ALA A 197 7.36 2.42 -8.74
CA ALA A 197 8.76 2.69 -8.44
C ALA A 197 9.31 3.84 -9.31
N ALA A 198 9.09 3.79 -10.63
CA ALA A 198 9.50 4.84 -11.56
C ALA A 198 8.83 6.18 -11.21
N HIS A 199 7.54 6.15 -10.89
CA HIS A 199 6.80 7.36 -10.49
C HIS A 199 7.34 7.94 -9.19
N ALA A 200 7.60 7.12 -8.17
CA ALA A 200 8.16 7.54 -6.90
C ALA A 200 9.56 8.19 -7.04
N VAL A 201 10.39 7.63 -7.94
CA VAL A 201 11.70 8.22 -8.28
C VAL A 201 11.55 9.64 -8.84
N THR A 202 10.61 9.86 -9.76
CA THR A 202 10.34 11.20 -10.32
C THR A 202 9.79 12.18 -9.30
N ARG A 203 9.11 11.66 -8.25
CA ARG A 203 8.65 12.45 -7.11
C ARG A 203 9.79 12.75 -6.11
N GLY A 204 10.97 12.15 -6.31
CA GLY A 204 12.14 12.31 -5.46
C GLY A 204 12.02 11.57 -4.13
N LEU A 205 11.19 10.53 -4.06
CA LEU A 205 11.08 9.68 -2.87
C LEU A 205 12.27 8.72 -2.78
N ASP A 206 12.70 8.45 -1.58
CA ASP A 206 13.77 7.50 -1.25
C ASP A 206 13.19 6.11 -0.95
N PHE A 207 11.96 6.06 -0.45
CA PHE A 207 11.23 4.82 -0.21
C PHE A 207 9.72 4.97 -0.44
N VAL A 208 9.05 3.83 -0.71
CA VAL A 208 7.59 3.70 -0.72
C VAL A 208 7.23 2.38 -0.10
N ALA A 209 6.30 2.37 0.84
CA ALA A 209 5.65 1.14 1.29
C ALA A 209 4.54 0.76 0.29
N VAL A 210 4.62 -0.47 -0.22
CA VAL A 210 3.59 -1.02 -1.10
C VAL A 210 2.63 -1.82 -0.22
N THR A 211 1.42 -1.32 -0.07
CA THR A 211 0.46 -1.75 0.96
C THR A 211 -0.87 -2.20 0.36
N ASP A 212 -0.84 -3.00 -0.69
CA ASP A 212 -2.03 -3.51 -1.35
C ASP A 212 -3.02 -4.18 -0.37
N HIS A 213 -4.31 -3.98 -0.60
CA HIS A 213 -5.40 -4.45 0.26
C HIS A 213 -5.41 -5.98 0.41
N ASN A 214 -5.28 -6.46 1.65
CA ASN A 214 -5.45 -7.87 2.06
C ASN A 214 -4.62 -8.89 1.26
N THR A 215 -3.52 -8.47 0.63
CA THR A 215 -2.64 -9.35 -0.15
C THR A 215 -1.17 -9.02 0.04
N VAL A 216 -0.32 -10.00 -0.19
CA VAL A 216 1.15 -9.89 -0.21
C VAL A 216 1.74 -10.37 -1.54
N SER A 217 0.90 -10.48 -2.57
CA SER A 217 1.30 -11.05 -3.85
C SER A 217 2.37 -10.24 -4.60
N HIS A 218 2.49 -8.94 -4.30
CA HIS A 218 3.51 -8.02 -4.82
C HIS A 218 4.89 -8.20 -4.15
N HIS A 219 4.99 -8.74 -2.93
CA HIS A 219 6.24 -8.79 -2.16
C HIS A 219 7.40 -9.41 -2.94
N ARG A 220 7.14 -10.45 -3.71
CA ARG A 220 8.15 -11.16 -4.52
C ARG A 220 8.83 -10.28 -5.59
N GLU A 221 8.22 -9.16 -5.96
CA GLU A 221 8.70 -8.27 -7.02
C GLU A 221 9.52 -7.10 -6.47
N LEU A 222 9.29 -6.72 -5.19
CA LEU A 222 9.81 -5.49 -4.61
C LEU A 222 11.33 -5.40 -4.64
N GLY A 223 12.03 -6.46 -4.23
CA GLY A 223 13.50 -6.46 -4.19
C GLY A 223 14.14 -6.22 -5.57
N ARG A 224 13.59 -6.84 -6.61
CA ARG A 224 14.04 -6.66 -7.99
C ARG A 224 13.88 -5.21 -8.44
N PHE A 225 12.71 -4.61 -8.23
CA PHE A 225 12.45 -3.25 -8.68
C PHE A 225 13.06 -2.19 -7.77
N SER A 226 13.23 -2.47 -6.47
CA SER A 226 14.08 -1.64 -5.60
C SER A 226 15.47 -1.47 -6.19
N ALA A 227 16.11 -2.57 -6.57
CA ALA A 227 17.44 -2.55 -7.17
C ALA A 227 17.46 -1.86 -8.54
N ALA A 228 16.48 -2.14 -9.41
CA ALA A 228 16.41 -1.60 -10.75
C ALA A 228 16.22 -0.07 -10.79
N TYR A 229 15.44 0.47 -9.86
CA TYR A 229 15.10 1.90 -9.83
C TYR A 229 15.88 2.70 -8.76
N GLY A 230 16.69 2.04 -7.94
CA GLY A 230 17.45 2.70 -6.86
C GLY A 230 16.54 3.40 -5.85
N ILE A 231 15.43 2.77 -5.50
CA ILE A 231 14.45 3.21 -4.49
C ILE A 231 14.17 2.06 -3.54
N THR A 232 13.88 2.34 -2.28
CA THR A 232 13.48 1.29 -1.34
C THR A 232 11.98 1.06 -1.40
N LEU A 233 11.56 -0.09 -1.91
CA LEU A 233 10.18 -0.55 -1.85
C LEU A 233 10.02 -1.38 -0.58
N VAL A 234 9.33 -0.83 0.41
CA VAL A 234 9.09 -1.50 1.69
C VAL A 234 7.92 -2.47 1.53
N PRO A 235 8.10 -3.77 1.80
CA PRO A 235 6.99 -4.72 1.82
C PRO A 235 5.95 -4.29 2.85
N GLY A 236 4.68 -4.43 2.50
CA GLY A 236 3.59 -4.15 3.42
C GLY A 236 2.28 -4.70 2.90
N GLN A 237 1.24 -4.53 3.65
CA GLN A 237 -0.14 -4.76 3.25
C GLN A 237 -1.06 -3.86 4.05
N GLU A 238 -2.14 -3.43 3.46
CA GLU A 238 -3.21 -2.83 4.20
C GLU A 238 -4.26 -3.88 4.53
N VAL A 239 -4.39 -4.16 5.84
CA VAL A 239 -5.43 -5.05 6.37
C VAL A 239 -6.74 -4.29 6.39
N THR A 240 -7.59 -4.60 5.43
CA THR A 240 -8.78 -3.84 5.08
C THR A 240 -10.05 -4.55 5.51
N THR A 241 -10.90 -3.83 6.24
CA THR A 241 -12.25 -4.27 6.63
C THR A 241 -13.23 -3.09 6.59
N PRO A 242 -14.56 -3.34 6.56
CA PRO A 242 -15.55 -2.27 6.69
C PRO A 242 -15.55 -1.52 8.03
N ARG A 243 -14.68 -1.90 8.97
CA ARG A 243 -14.56 -1.29 10.30
C ARG A 243 -13.27 -0.51 10.49
N GLY A 244 -12.55 -0.23 9.43
CA GLY A 244 -11.28 0.46 9.42
C GLY A 244 -10.14 -0.40 8.90
N HIS A 245 -9.04 0.27 8.60
CA HIS A 245 -7.87 -0.32 7.95
C HIS A 245 -6.61 -0.17 8.81
N ALA A 246 -5.67 -1.10 8.61
CA ALA A 246 -4.37 -1.06 9.25
C ALA A 246 -3.25 -1.38 8.26
N GLY A 247 -2.26 -0.51 8.17
CA GLY A 247 -1.02 -0.79 7.45
C GLY A 247 -0.13 -1.73 8.28
N VAL A 248 0.36 -2.79 7.67
CA VAL A 248 1.42 -3.62 8.26
C VAL A 248 2.65 -3.52 7.37
N LEU A 249 3.74 -3.01 7.92
CA LEU A 249 4.99 -2.72 7.22
C LEU A 249 6.04 -3.79 7.56
N GLY A 250 6.71 -4.31 6.57
CA GLY A 250 7.68 -5.41 6.67
C GLY A 250 7.18 -6.68 5.96
N ASP A 251 8.09 -7.59 5.67
CA ASP A 251 7.74 -8.90 5.07
C ASP A 251 7.26 -9.88 6.15
N THR A 252 6.07 -9.61 6.69
CA THR A 252 5.46 -10.38 7.80
C THR A 252 4.66 -11.58 7.31
N GLY A 253 4.60 -11.81 6.01
CA GLY A 253 3.62 -12.70 5.40
C GLY A 253 2.21 -12.10 5.41
N TRP A 254 1.24 -12.87 4.94
CA TRP A 254 -0.14 -12.41 4.88
C TRP A 254 -0.78 -12.36 6.28
N ILE A 255 -1.38 -11.24 6.61
CA ILE A 255 -2.16 -11.03 7.85
C ILE A 255 -3.62 -11.37 7.59
N ASP A 256 -4.19 -12.23 8.41
CA ASP A 256 -5.58 -12.65 8.28
C ASP A 256 -6.54 -11.57 8.78
N PHE A 257 -7.09 -10.79 7.86
CA PHE A 257 -8.05 -9.71 8.15
C PHE A 257 -9.36 -10.19 8.79
N ARG A 258 -9.62 -11.50 8.78
CA ARG A 258 -10.82 -12.11 9.39
C ARG A 258 -10.70 -12.26 10.90
N THR A 259 -9.51 -12.13 11.45
CA THR A 259 -9.25 -12.17 12.89
C THR A 259 -9.50 -10.80 13.54
N PRO A 260 -9.65 -10.72 14.86
CA PRO A 260 -9.66 -9.43 15.56
C PRO A 260 -8.36 -8.64 15.36
N ALA A 261 -8.44 -7.32 15.43
CA ALA A 261 -7.30 -6.43 15.18
C ALA A 261 -6.09 -6.64 16.12
N ASP A 262 -6.30 -7.13 17.36
CA ASP A 262 -5.21 -7.56 18.23
C ASP A 262 -4.39 -8.71 17.60
N GLY A 263 -5.05 -9.61 16.87
CA GLY A 263 -4.39 -10.70 16.15
C GLY A 263 -3.55 -10.20 14.97
N TRP A 264 -3.93 -9.08 14.33
CA TRP A 264 -3.11 -8.45 13.28
C TRP A 264 -1.82 -7.88 13.88
N LEU A 265 -1.93 -7.23 15.04
CA LEU A 265 -0.77 -6.70 15.76
C LEU A 265 0.17 -7.82 16.20
N ASP A 266 -0.37 -8.92 16.77
CA ASP A 266 0.42 -10.09 17.16
C ASP A 266 1.17 -10.69 15.95
N ALA A 267 0.50 -10.84 14.81
CA ALA A 267 1.11 -11.39 13.60
C ALA A 267 2.18 -10.44 13.02
N ALA A 268 1.94 -9.14 13.01
CA ALA A 268 2.91 -8.14 12.59
C ALA A 268 4.16 -8.18 13.46
N GLU A 269 4.02 -8.21 14.78
CA GLU A 269 5.13 -8.30 15.74
C GLU A 269 5.92 -9.61 15.59
N LEU A 270 5.21 -10.74 15.44
CA LEU A 270 5.83 -12.05 15.23
C LEU A 270 6.68 -12.08 13.95
N GLY A 271 6.19 -11.44 12.89
CA GLY A 271 6.91 -11.28 11.63
C GLY A 271 8.01 -10.20 11.66
N GLY A 272 8.22 -9.51 12.78
CA GLY A 272 9.21 -8.43 12.91
C GLY A 272 8.80 -7.13 12.19
N GLY A 273 7.54 -7.00 11.80
CA GLY A 273 6.97 -5.81 11.16
C GLY A 273 6.48 -4.74 12.14
N LEU A 274 5.81 -3.74 11.58
CA LEU A 274 5.19 -2.64 12.32
C LEU A 274 3.77 -2.46 11.83
N MET A 275 2.81 -2.36 12.76
CA MET A 275 1.41 -2.06 12.45
C MET A 275 1.12 -0.58 12.66
N SER A 276 0.38 0.02 11.73
CA SER A 276 -0.21 1.37 11.80
C SER A 276 -1.72 1.27 11.77
N VAL A 277 -2.43 2.08 12.54
CA VAL A 277 -3.83 2.37 12.22
C VAL A 277 -3.85 3.39 11.10
N ASN A 278 -4.49 3.06 9.97
CA ASN A 278 -4.56 3.92 8.82
C ASN A 278 -5.79 4.83 8.88
N HIS A 279 -5.64 6.06 8.38
CA HIS A 279 -6.70 7.06 8.16
C HIS A 279 -7.93 6.93 9.10
N PRO A 280 -7.76 6.99 10.43
CA PRO A 280 -8.80 6.64 11.40
C PRO A 280 -10.08 7.47 11.31
N PHE A 281 -10.10 8.54 10.50
CA PHE A 281 -11.23 9.44 10.27
C PHE A 281 -11.76 9.41 8.85
N ALA A 282 -11.25 8.53 7.98
CA ALA A 282 -11.66 8.51 6.58
C ALA A 282 -13.09 7.98 6.45
N GLY A 283 -14.04 8.88 6.24
CA GLY A 283 -15.40 8.63 5.80
C GLY A 283 -16.06 7.35 6.34
N ASP A 284 -16.33 6.43 5.44
CA ASP A 284 -17.00 5.15 5.69
C ASP A 284 -16.06 4.02 6.18
N VAL A 285 -14.74 4.26 6.22
CA VAL A 285 -13.73 3.30 6.67
C VAL A 285 -12.99 3.77 7.94
N SER A 286 -13.62 4.61 8.74
CA SER A 286 -13.09 5.06 10.02
C SER A 286 -12.78 3.88 10.96
N TRP A 287 -11.76 4.07 11.81
CA TRP A 287 -11.33 3.01 12.74
C TRP A 287 -12.36 2.71 13.81
N LEU A 288 -13.00 1.55 13.72
CA LEU A 288 -14.05 1.07 14.64
C LEU A 288 -13.65 -0.25 15.34
N HIS A 289 -12.40 -0.70 15.19
CA HIS A 289 -11.94 -1.89 15.89
C HIS A 289 -11.59 -1.58 17.34
N SER A 290 -12.03 -2.47 18.23
CA SER A 290 -11.56 -2.50 19.61
C SER A 290 -10.22 -3.20 19.65
N MET A 291 -9.27 -2.69 20.43
CA MET A 291 -7.97 -3.30 20.66
C MET A 291 -7.60 -3.24 22.15
N ALA A 292 -7.08 -4.33 22.68
CA ALA A 292 -6.53 -4.39 24.03
C ALA A 292 -5.14 -3.75 24.10
N ARG A 293 -4.35 -3.87 23.02
CA ARG A 293 -3.05 -3.22 22.85
C ARG A 293 -3.11 -2.18 21.73
N ARG A 294 -2.20 -1.22 21.75
CA ARG A 294 -2.10 -0.19 20.72
C ARG A 294 -0.97 -0.52 19.75
N PRO A 295 -1.16 -0.36 18.44
CA PRO A 295 -0.07 -0.49 17.48
C PRO A 295 0.94 0.66 17.63
N PRO A 296 2.21 0.41 17.27
CA PRO A 296 3.29 1.39 17.44
C PRO A 296 3.16 2.61 16.53
N LEU A 297 2.47 2.49 15.40
CA LEU A 297 2.33 3.57 14.43
C LEU A 297 0.87 4.01 14.32
N LEU A 298 0.69 5.27 13.92
CA LEU A 298 -0.63 5.86 13.66
C LEU A 298 -0.53 6.82 12.49
N GLU A 299 -1.32 6.60 11.44
CA GLU A 299 -1.42 7.54 10.32
C GLU A 299 -2.27 8.75 10.71
N VAL A 300 -1.59 9.77 11.23
CA VAL A 300 -2.25 11.03 11.66
C VAL A 300 -2.43 11.99 10.50
N TRP A 301 -1.61 11.88 9.44
CA TRP A 301 -1.69 12.73 8.27
C TRP A 301 -1.95 11.91 7.01
N HIS A 302 -3.16 12.02 6.54
CA HIS A 302 -3.68 11.37 5.35
C HIS A 302 -4.39 12.41 4.48
N TRP A 303 -4.58 12.15 3.17
CA TRP A 303 -5.27 13.10 2.29
C TRP A 303 -6.66 13.50 2.80
N SER A 304 -7.34 12.61 3.53
CA SER A 304 -8.66 12.90 4.14
C SER A 304 -8.62 13.97 5.24
N TRP A 305 -7.43 14.40 5.68
CA TRP A 305 -7.29 15.61 6.51
C TRP A 305 -7.40 16.87 5.63
N LEU A 306 -8.62 17.13 5.17
CA LEU A 306 -8.91 18.15 4.15
C LEU A 306 -8.63 19.57 4.60
N ASP A 307 -8.77 19.85 5.90
CA ASP A 307 -8.48 21.15 6.48
C ASP A 307 -7.43 21.05 7.59
N PRO A 308 -6.14 21.28 7.27
CA PRO A 308 -5.06 21.20 8.24
C PRO A 308 -5.07 22.34 9.31
N THR A 309 -6.05 23.26 9.27
CA THR A 309 -6.29 24.20 10.38
C THR A 309 -7.01 23.50 11.53
N TRP A 310 -7.73 22.43 11.28
CA TRP A 310 -8.38 21.63 12.28
C TRP A 310 -7.42 20.59 12.85
N THR A 311 -7.38 20.46 14.17
CA THR A 311 -6.44 19.58 14.87
C THR A 311 -7.05 18.22 15.25
N THR A 312 -8.18 17.84 14.66
CA THR A 312 -8.89 16.61 14.99
C THR A 312 -8.00 15.35 14.92
N PRO A 313 -7.18 15.11 13.88
CA PRO A 313 -6.29 13.94 13.85
C PRO A 313 -5.27 13.95 15.00
N LEU A 314 -4.73 15.10 15.34
CA LEU A 314 -3.77 15.25 16.45
C LEU A 314 -4.43 15.04 17.80
N SER A 315 -5.64 15.57 18.00
CA SER A 315 -6.40 15.40 19.23
C SER A 315 -6.80 13.94 19.44
N TRP A 316 -7.19 13.26 18.38
CA TRP A 316 -7.50 11.83 18.43
C TRP A 316 -6.25 11.01 18.76
N TRP A 317 -5.12 11.26 18.10
CA TRP A 317 -3.85 10.62 18.43
C TRP A 317 -3.52 10.76 19.92
N GLN A 318 -3.57 11.99 20.45
CA GLN A 318 -3.26 12.25 21.86
C GLN A 318 -4.27 11.58 22.83
N ALA A 319 -5.52 11.41 22.44
CA ALA A 319 -6.54 10.75 23.23
C ALA A 319 -6.47 9.21 23.12
N TRP A 320 -6.11 8.69 21.95
CA TRP A 320 -6.01 7.26 21.75
C TRP A 320 -4.75 6.67 22.37
N ASP A 321 -3.59 7.14 21.92
CA ASP A 321 -2.28 6.75 22.46
C ASP A 321 -1.21 7.80 22.10
N PRO A 322 -0.85 8.69 23.02
CA PRO A 322 0.18 9.71 22.78
C PRO A 322 1.58 9.12 22.58
N SER A 323 1.81 7.84 22.90
CA SER A 323 3.08 7.15 22.69
C SER A 323 3.20 6.54 21.28
N ALA A 324 2.10 6.39 20.54
CA ALA A 324 2.14 5.94 19.17
C ALA A 324 2.90 6.95 18.29
N ILE A 325 3.72 6.44 17.40
CA ILE A 325 4.54 7.25 16.49
C ILE A 325 3.66 7.72 15.33
N PRO A 326 3.48 9.04 15.13
CA PRO A 326 2.69 9.56 14.04
C PRO A 326 3.41 9.37 12.71
N VAL A 327 2.68 8.91 11.71
CA VAL A 327 3.16 8.80 10.33
C VAL A 327 2.18 9.47 9.38
N GLY A 328 2.59 9.67 8.13
CA GLY A 328 1.75 10.12 7.05
C GLY A 328 1.79 9.15 5.89
N GLY A 329 0.69 9.05 5.15
CA GLY A 329 0.57 8.27 3.94
C GLY A 329 -0.40 8.91 2.96
N SER A 330 -0.13 8.75 1.66
CA SER A 330 -0.96 9.37 0.64
C SER A 330 -2.18 8.53 0.27
N ASP A 331 -2.17 7.24 0.60
CA ASP A 331 -3.18 6.28 0.15
C ASP A 331 -3.34 6.34 -1.38
N TRP A 332 -2.19 6.36 -2.05
CA TRP A 332 -2.14 6.64 -3.48
C TRP A 332 -2.58 5.43 -4.30
N HIS A 333 -3.54 5.64 -5.20
CA HIS A 333 -4.08 4.59 -6.06
C HIS A 333 -3.77 4.84 -7.55
N ARG A 334 -3.76 6.10 -8.01
CA ARG A 334 -3.65 6.42 -9.43
C ARG A 334 -3.23 7.86 -9.70
N PRO A 335 -2.67 8.15 -10.89
CA PRO A 335 -2.47 9.53 -11.32
C PRO A 335 -3.78 10.31 -11.32
N GLY A 336 -3.72 11.55 -10.83
CA GLY A 336 -4.91 12.41 -10.71
C GLY A 336 -5.78 12.13 -9.47
N SER A 337 -5.32 11.32 -8.53
CA SER A 337 -5.91 11.19 -7.19
C SER A 337 -5.87 12.53 -6.45
N ASP A 338 -6.72 12.66 -5.43
CA ASP A 338 -6.82 13.86 -4.58
C ASP A 338 -5.49 14.21 -3.89
N SER A 339 -4.65 13.20 -3.63
CA SER A 339 -3.31 13.37 -3.10
C SER A 339 -2.25 12.77 -4.04
N PRO A 340 -1.22 13.53 -4.43
CA PRO A 340 -0.08 12.98 -5.15
C PRO A 340 0.73 12.01 -4.29
N LEU A 341 1.34 11.01 -4.90
CA LEU A 341 2.27 10.10 -4.22
C LEU A 341 3.34 10.88 -3.43
N GLY A 342 3.56 10.52 -2.18
CA GLY A 342 4.45 11.22 -1.25
C GLY A 342 3.88 12.53 -0.68
N THR A 343 2.55 12.69 -0.68
CA THR A 343 1.86 13.85 -0.10
C THR A 343 0.72 13.36 0.80
N PRO A 344 0.87 13.46 2.13
CA PRO A 344 2.01 13.96 2.88
C PRO A 344 3.28 13.12 2.69
N THR A 345 4.45 13.72 2.97
CA THR A 345 5.73 12.99 2.98
C THR A 345 6.09 12.63 4.41
N THR A 346 6.32 11.35 4.66
CA THR A 346 6.96 10.89 5.89
C THR A 346 8.47 10.84 5.69
N TRP A 347 9.18 11.55 6.57
CA TRP A 347 10.63 11.56 6.65
C TRP A 347 11.07 10.60 7.74
N VAL A 348 12.04 9.73 7.44
CA VAL A 348 12.60 8.78 8.41
C VAL A 348 14.11 8.97 8.47
N GLU A 349 14.66 9.19 9.69
CA GLU A 349 16.10 9.26 9.88
C GLU A 349 16.68 7.86 10.04
N CYS A 350 17.48 7.43 9.07
CA CYS A 350 17.97 6.06 8.91
C CYS A 350 19.49 5.98 8.98
N ASP A 351 19.99 4.86 9.52
CA ASP A 351 21.40 4.49 9.49
C ASP A 351 21.78 3.90 8.11
N ASP A 352 20.81 3.25 7.45
CA ASP A 352 20.91 2.78 6.08
C ASP A 352 19.60 3.00 5.32
N ALA A 353 19.65 3.01 3.97
CA ALA A 353 18.50 3.33 3.14
C ALA A 353 17.64 2.11 2.75
N GLY A 354 18.00 0.90 3.20
CA GLY A 354 17.24 -0.32 2.94
C GLY A 354 15.97 -0.45 3.78
N VAL A 355 15.23 -1.52 3.55
CA VAL A 355 13.98 -1.82 4.28
C VAL A 355 14.20 -1.84 5.78
N ASP A 356 15.25 -2.54 6.24
CA ASP A 356 15.57 -2.67 7.68
C ASP A 356 15.89 -1.32 8.31
N GLY A 357 16.63 -0.45 7.60
CA GLY A 357 16.93 0.90 8.06
C GLY A 357 15.70 1.77 8.22
N VAL A 358 14.76 1.72 7.25
CA VAL A 358 13.49 2.43 7.32
C VAL A 358 12.64 1.91 8.48
N LEU A 359 12.46 0.60 8.62
CA LEU A 359 11.70 0.00 9.73
C LEU A 359 12.34 0.30 11.09
N ALA A 360 13.67 0.29 11.20
CA ALA A 360 14.39 0.64 12.42
C ALA A 360 14.22 2.14 12.77
N GLY A 361 14.24 3.03 11.78
CA GLY A 361 13.98 4.45 11.96
C GLY A 361 12.56 4.71 12.46
N LEU A 362 11.56 4.07 11.83
CA LEU A 362 10.17 4.12 12.26
C LEU A 362 10.01 3.60 13.70
N ARG A 363 10.54 2.40 13.98
CA ARG A 363 10.46 1.79 15.32
C ARG A 363 11.08 2.67 16.42
N ALA A 364 12.10 3.42 16.09
CA ALA A 364 12.77 4.33 17.01
C ALA A 364 12.09 5.71 17.11
N GLY A 365 10.99 5.96 16.40
CA GLY A 365 10.30 7.24 16.37
C GLY A 365 11.11 8.37 15.72
N ARG A 366 12.12 8.04 14.92
CA ARG A 366 12.93 9.01 14.18
C ARG A 366 12.21 9.45 12.91
N VAL A 367 11.11 10.17 13.10
CA VAL A 367 10.19 10.55 12.04
C VAL A 367 9.86 12.04 12.06
N ALA A 368 9.52 12.57 10.90
CA ALA A 368 8.87 13.84 10.71
C ALA A 368 7.90 13.73 9.54
N ILE A 369 6.87 14.56 9.51
CA ILE A 369 5.88 14.58 8.43
C ILE A 369 5.83 15.99 7.87
N SER A 370 5.72 16.13 6.56
CA SER A 370 5.52 17.41 5.88
C SER A 370 4.38 17.31 4.87
N ALA A 371 3.79 18.47 4.56
CA ALA A 371 2.72 18.58 3.55
C ALA A 371 3.14 18.15 2.13
N GLY A 372 4.39 17.82 1.93
CA GLY A 372 4.99 17.30 0.72
C GLY A 372 6.51 17.42 0.77
N ARG A 373 7.20 16.69 -0.12
CA ARG A 373 8.66 16.57 -0.14
C ARG A 373 9.40 17.93 -0.18
N ASN A 374 8.85 18.90 -0.88
CA ASN A 374 9.45 20.22 -1.03
C ASN A 374 8.91 21.24 -0.03
N GLY A 375 7.96 20.85 0.82
CA GLY A 375 7.40 21.71 1.87
C GLY A 375 8.35 21.96 3.04
N PRO A 376 7.95 22.82 3.98
CA PRO A 376 8.66 22.99 5.25
C PRO A 376 8.79 21.68 6.00
N VAL A 377 9.91 21.47 6.70
CA VAL A 377 10.14 20.29 7.53
C VAL A 377 10.53 20.72 8.93
N LEU A 378 10.02 20.01 9.93
CA LEU A 378 10.41 20.18 11.33
C LEU A 378 11.01 18.87 11.83
N LEU A 379 12.27 18.88 12.18
CA LEU A 379 13.03 17.70 12.60
C LEU A 379 13.39 17.81 14.08
N ARG A 380 13.35 16.69 14.82
CA ARG A 380 14.10 16.63 16.08
C ARG A 380 15.58 16.52 15.77
N HIS A 381 16.40 17.38 16.37
CA HIS A 381 17.82 17.46 16.12
C HIS A 381 18.56 18.05 17.31
N ASP A 382 19.65 17.42 17.76
CA ASP A 382 20.53 17.88 18.84
C ASP A 382 19.81 18.34 20.13
N GLY A 383 18.82 17.54 20.57
CA GLY A 383 18.02 17.85 21.75
C GLY A 383 17.02 19.01 21.58
N GLY A 384 16.91 19.53 20.36
CA GLY A 384 15.98 20.59 19.98
C GLY A 384 15.23 20.28 18.70
N PHE A 385 14.97 21.32 17.92
CA PHE A 385 14.36 21.22 16.60
C PHE A 385 15.22 21.93 15.55
N ALA A 386 15.22 21.38 14.34
CA ALA A 386 15.65 22.06 13.13
C ALA A 386 14.43 22.29 12.23
N ALA A 387 14.10 23.55 11.98
CA ALA A 387 13.05 23.96 11.04
C ALA A 387 13.72 24.33 9.70
N VAL A 388 13.33 23.67 8.62
CA VAL A 388 13.92 23.82 7.28
C VAL A 388 12.87 24.33 6.30
N GLY A 389 13.17 25.41 5.56
CA GLY A 389 12.23 26.03 4.63
C GLY A 389 11.01 26.64 5.34
N ALA A 390 11.18 27.13 6.57
CA ALA A 390 10.10 27.49 7.48
C ALA A 390 10.01 29.00 7.78
N ASP A 391 10.68 29.84 7.00
CA ASP A 391 10.66 31.29 7.24
C ASP A 391 9.24 31.84 7.29
N GLY A 392 8.95 32.61 8.33
CA GLY A 392 7.63 33.21 8.53
C GLY A 392 6.57 32.30 9.16
N LEU A 393 6.81 31.00 9.26
CA LEU A 393 5.91 30.07 9.93
C LEU A 393 5.96 30.18 11.45
N LEU A 394 4.98 29.58 12.11
CA LEU A 394 4.90 29.53 13.56
C LEU A 394 5.20 28.13 14.05
N LEU A 395 6.10 27.98 15.01
CA LEU A 395 6.30 26.76 15.77
C LEU A 395 5.20 26.65 16.83
N ALA A 396 4.47 25.56 16.80
CA ALA A 396 3.36 25.28 17.71
C ALA A 396 3.60 23.95 18.43
N GLY A 397 3.29 23.91 19.71
CA GLY A 397 3.16 22.69 20.52
C GLY A 397 1.69 22.32 20.73
N PRO A 398 1.39 21.38 21.64
CA PRO A 398 0.03 21.00 21.98
C PRO A 398 -0.88 22.17 22.40
N GLU A 399 -0.31 23.16 23.08
CA GLU A 399 -1.02 24.34 23.58
C GLU A 399 -1.20 25.46 22.53
N GLY A 400 -0.64 25.29 21.34
CA GLY A 400 -0.74 26.25 20.25
C GLY A 400 0.60 26.88 19.83
N PRO A 401 0.54 27.88 18.94
CA PRO A 401 1.72 28.59 18.46
C PRO A 401 2.39 29.42 19.56
N TYR A 402 3.72 29.35 19.64
CA TYR A 402 4.47 30.10 20.66
C TYR A 402 5.73 30.79 20.14
N ARG A 403 6.15 30.52 18.89
CA ARG A 403 7.37 31.12 18.34
C ARG A 403 7.29 31.26 16.82
N ARG A 404 7.66 32.41 16.29
CA ARG A 404 7.87 32.62 14.86
C ARG A 404 9.24 32.05 14.45
N VAL A 405 9.29 31.35 13.35
CA VAL A 405 10.52 30.89 12.71
C VAL A 405 11.00 31.97 11.76
N THR A 406 12.31 32.18 11.72
CA THR A 406 12.96 33.18 10.83
C THR A 406 14.17 32.56 10.16
N GLY A 407 14.22 32.64 8.83
CA GLY A 407 15.28 32.08 8.00
C GLY A 407 14.98 30.63 7.53
N ASP A 408 15.73 30.20 6.50
CA ASP A 408 15.51 28.92 5.82
C ASP A 408 15.90 27.71 6.67
N LEU A 409 16.91 27.84 7.52
CA LEU A 409 17.30 26.83 8.51
C LEU A 409 17.40 27.52 9.89
N THR A 410 16.57 27.06 10.80
CA THR A 410 16.55 27.61 12.16
C THR A 410 16.60 26.50 13.20
N HIS A 411 17.60 26.53 14.07
CA HIS A 411 17.69 25.68 15.25
C HIS A 411 16.91 26.29 16.42
N LEU A 412 16.07 25.47 17.05
CA LEU A 412 15.11 25.88 18.06
C LEU A 412 15.25 25.01 19.31
N PRO A 413 15.07 25.58 20.52
CA PRO A 413 15.12 24.79 21.74
C PRO A 413 14.10 23.68 21.76
N GLY A 414 14.50 22.51 22.25
CA GLY A 414 13.61 21.36 22.46
C GLY A 414 12.56 21.64 23.53
N ARG A 415 11.40 21.03 23.34
CA ARG A 415 10.30 20.97 24.31
C ARG A 415 9.67 19.59 24.27
N PRO A 416 9.06 19.12 25.38
CA PRO A 416 8.32 17.87 25.42
C PRO A 416 7.08 17.89 24.51
N GLY A 417 6.63 16.72 24.10
CA GLY A 417 5.44 16.52 23.29
C GLY A 417 5.69 16.78 21.80
N TYR A 418 4.66 16.56 21.00
CA TYR A 418 4.72 16.80 19.57
C TYR A 418 4.79 18.29 19.23
N HIS A 419 5.42 18.59 18.11
CA HIS A 419 5.50 19.95 17.59
C HIS A 419 5.19 20.00 16.11
N ARG A 420 4.68 21.14 15.65
CA ARG A 420 4.30 21.37 14.28
C ARG A 420 4.67 22.78 13.81
N LEU A 421 4.92 22.89 12.52
CA LEU A 421 4.95 24.18 11.86
C LEU A 421 3.55 24.50 11.35
N VAL A 422 3.09 25.70 11.64
CA VAL A 422 1.79 26.17 11.17
C VAL A 422 1.93 27.47 10.40
N THR A 423 1.08 27.68 9.41
CA THR A 423 0.97 28.98 8.74
C THR A 423 0.44 30.04 9.70
N PRO A 424 0.57 31.34 9.40
CA PRO A 424 -0.08 32.40 10.18
C PRO A 424 -1.61 32.24 10.32
N PHE A 425 -2.23 31.46 9.43
CA PHE A 425 -3.67 31.15 9.45
C PHE A 425 -4.00 29.83 10.19
N GLY A 426 -3.01 29.20 10.80
CA GLY A 426 -3.18 28.00 11.62
C GLY A 426 -3.08 26.66 10.91
N ALA A 427 -2.91 26.62 9.59
CA ALA A 427 -2.77 25.36 8.86
C ALA A 427 -1.45 24.66 9.17
N THR A 428 -1.51 23.39 9.57
CA THR A 428 -0.33 22.54 9.80
C THR A 428 0.34 22.21 8.48
N VAL A 429 1.67 22.44 8.40
CA VAL A 429 2.48 22.15 7.20
C VAL A 429 3.66 21.22 7.47
N ALA A 430 4.01 20.99 8.73
CA ALA A 430 4.96 19.98 9.18
C ALA A 430 4.67 19.55 10.61
N LEU A 431 5.03 18.31 10.94
CA LEU A 431 4.81 17.67 12.24
C LEU A 431 6.02 16.83 12.63
N THR A 432 6.40 16.83 13.91
CA THR A 432 7.35 15.89 14.51
C THR A 432 6.83 15.45 15.88
N PRO A 433 6.98 14.14 16.25
CA PRO A 433 6.54 13.62 17.55
C PRO A 433 7.26 14.23 18.74
#